data_475260e4192667c6d48deeb76a30c05b
#
_entry.id   475260e4192667c6d48deeb76a30c05b
#
_cell.length_a   1.000
_cell.length_b   1.000
_cell.length_c   1.000
_cell.angle_alpha   90.00
_cell.angle_beta   90.00
_cell.angle_gamma   90.00
#
_symmetry.space_group_name_H-M   'P 1'
#
loop_
_entity.id
_entity.type
_entity.pdbx_description
1 polymer ?
#
loop_
_entity_poly.entity_id
_entity_poly.type
_entity_poly.pdbx_seq_one_letter_code
_entity_poly.pdbx_strand_id
1 'polypeptide(L)'
;MKKKELRKDFLWGAALSNVQAEGGYLEDGKGLNVYDTLVVTPEPGIESQYSDTKVATDHYHHFKEDIDLMAEMGIKAYRFSIIWSRIHPNGDDEANEKGLDFYEEMIDYMLSKGIEPVVSLVHFDMPDHLMRAYNGFLNKKVIDFYVEHVRCIAKRMNDKVKYWITYNETNLAPYQSDLVAGTNRPDYMSKEEFYSQLYINIQVAHARAVLAIKKEIPDAMVGGMVNYCLFQPATTTSRDMIACEFSHKFMNYLSFDIMTSGYLPEYFVSFMEKRDIECEFNNEEQEDVLKASKELGYLAISYYRSMMVTSYRTIKNESIIDFENNLLWRKGFVQNPLYNASEWNWTIDPDALRLSLIQLHERYHLPIFIVENGIGIKEEMINGKIYDDNRIDYYQGHIQAMKTAIENDGVDVIGYLAWSSIDFLSAHKEMLKRYGFIYINRDVEDLKDLKRYPKKSFYWYKKCIASNGNDLENNVEY
;
A
#
# COMPACT_ATOMS: atom_id res chain seq x y z
N MET A 1 -10.00 -34.95 -3.32
CA MET A 1 -10.41 -33.62 -2.84
C MET A 1 -10.92 -32.83 -4.04
N LYS A 2 -12.01 -32.05 -3.92
CA LYS A 2 -12.40 -31.13 -5.00
C LYS A 2 -11.34 -30.03 -5.09
N LYS A 3 -10.95 -29.67 -6.31
CA LYS A 3 -10.07 -28.52 -6.58
C LYS A 3 -10.73 -27.27 -5.96
N LYS A 4 -9.98 -26.49 -5.20
CA LYS A 4 -10.47 -25.21 -4.64
C LYS A 4 -10.53 -24.22 -5.81
N GLU A 5 -11.67 -23.63 -6.05
CA GLU A 5 -11.87 -22.61 -7.10
C GLU A 5 -11.92 -21.22 -6.47
N LEU A 6 -11.70 -20.17 -7.26
CA LEU A 6 -11.95 -18.82 -6.80
C LEU A 6 -13.40 -18.71 -6.30
N ARG A 7 -13.57 -18.07 -5.17
CA ARG A 7 -14.88 -17.85 -4.57
C ARG A 7 -15.76 -16.99 -5.48
N LYS A 8 -17.07 -17.21 -5.45
CA LYS A 8 -18.02 -16.47 -6.31
C LYS A 8 -18.13 -14.99 -5.95
N ASP A 9 -17.88 -14.67 -4.68
CA ASP A 9 -17.86 -13.33 -4.11
C ASP A 9 -16.45 -12.74 -4.07
N PHE A 10 -15.55 -13.20 -4.95
CA PHE A 10 -14.19 -12.69 -5.06
C PHE A 10 -14.20 -11.21 -5.44
N LEU A 11 -13.47 -10.40 -4.67
CA LEU A 11 -13.41 -8.95 -4.85
C LEU A 11 -12.40 -8.57 -5.92
N TRP A 12 -12.81 -8.71 -7.18
CA TRP A 12 -12.06 -8.14 -8.30
C TRP A 12 -12.18 -6.63 -8.30
N GLY A 13 -11.06 -5.91 -8.37
CA GLY A 13 -11.15 -4.46 -8.31
C GLY A 13 -9.89 -3.73 -8.68
N ALA A 14 -9.85 -2.47 -8.28
CA ALA A 14 -8.70 -1.60 -8.45
C ALA A 14 -8.49 -0.75 -7.19
N ALA A 15 -7.31 -0.17 -7.08
CA ALA A 15 -6.92 0.69 -5.97
C ALA A 15 -6.41 2.04 -6.47
N LEU A 16 -6.49 3.05 -5.62
CA LEU A 16 -5.97 4.38 -5.84
C LEU A 16 -5.51 4.99 -4.52
N SER A 17 -4.48 5.82 -4.57
CA SER A 17 -4.16 6.74 -3.47
C SER A 17 -4.68 8.13 -3.81
N ASN A 18 -5.63 8.63 -3.03
CA ASN A 18 -6.25 9.93 -3.33
C ASN A 18 -5.25 11.08 -3.27
N VAL A 19 -4.28 11.05 -2.36
CA VAL A 19 -3.24 12.08 -2.29
C VAL A 19 -2.42 12.19 -3.58
N GLN A 20 -2.31 11.10 -4.33
CA GLN A 20 -1.56 11.04 -5.60
C GLN A 20 -2.42 11.40 -6.83
N ALA A 21 -3.75 11.34 -6.72
CA ALA A 21 -4.66 11.49 -7.85
C ALA A 21 -5.66 12.63 -7.71
N GLU A 22 -6.11 12.91 -6.49
CA GLU A 22 -7.29 13.73 -6.22
C GLU A 22 -7.13 15.18 -6.71
N GLY A 23 -5.99 15.82 -6.42
CA GLY A 23 -5.89 17.26 -6.64
C GLY A 23 -6.81 18.03 -5.70
N GLY A 24 -7.59 18.98 -6.23
CA GLY A 24 -8.46 19.81 -5.39
C GLY A 24 -7.69 20.53 -4.28
N TYR A 25 -6.52 21.06 -4.64
CA TYR A 25 -5.55 21.66 -3.73
C TYR A 25 -6.16 22.83 -2.96
N LEU A 26 -6.23 22.70 -1.63
CA LEU A 26 -6.84 23.67 -0.72
C LEU A 26 -8.35 23.95 -0.98
N GLU A 27 -8.99 23.22 -1.88
CA GLU A 27 -10.42 23.37 -2.12
C GLU A 27 -11.24 22.83 -0.95
N ASP A 28 -12.38 23.46 -0.70
CA ASP A 28 -13.32 23.11 0.36
C ASP A 28 -12.70 22.97 1.75
N GLY A 29 -11.63 23.72 2.02
CA GLY A 29 -10.97 23.78 3.32
C GLY A 29 -9.92 22.68 3.57
N LYS A 30 -9.51 21.93 2.52
CA LYS A 30 -8.39 20.97 2.65
C LYS A 30 -7.12 21.68 3.11
N GLY A 31 -6.45 21.14 4.15
CA GLY A 31 -5.12 21.56 4.57
C GLY A 31 -4.00 20.92 3.74
N LEU A 32 -2.76 21.35 4.00
CA LEU A 32 -1.57 20.73 3.43
C LEU A 32 -1.24 19.41 4.12
N ASN A 33 -0.69 18.48 3.36
CA ASN A 33 -0.15 17.22 3.87
C ASN A 33 1.32 17.05 3.46
N VAL A 34 1.96 16.02 4.01
CA VAL A 34 3.38 15.73 3.74
C VAL A 34 3.64 15.46 2.26
N TYR A 35 2.72 14.82 1.53
CA TYR A 35 2.89 14.61 0.09
C TYR A 35 2.85 15.91 -0.71
N ASP A 36 2.12 16.93 -0.25
CA ASP A 36 2.12 18.25 -0.90
C ASP A 36 3.47 18.97 -0.71
N THR A 37 4.09 18.85 0.45
CA THR A 37 5.21 19.71 0.91
C THR A 37 6.59 19.07 0.80
N LEU A 38 6.70 17.74 0.84
CA LEU A 38 7.99 17.04 0.77
C LEU A 38 8.60 17.10 -0.63
N VAL A 39 9.93 17.23 -0.65
CA VAL A 39 10.76 16.99 -1.84
C VAL A 39 11.06 15.51 -1.90
N VAL A 40 10.52 14.83 -2.89
CA VAL A 40 10.68 13.38 -3.05
C VAL A 40 12.00 13.08 -3.73
N THR A 41 12.77 12.14 -3.19
CA THR A 41 14.02 11.69 -3.80
C THR A 41 13.73 10.66 -4.89
N PRO A 42 14.30 10.82 -6.12
CA PRO A 42 14.14 9.83 -7.18
C PRO A 42 14.68 8.45 -6.80
N GLU A 43 14.16 7.41 -7.45
CA GLU A 43 14.79 6.09 -7.35
C GLU A 43 16.21 6.14 -7.92
N PRO A 44 17.20 5.47 -7.28
CA PRO A 44 18.59 5.50 -7.75
C PRO A 44 18.73 5.03 -9.20
N GLY A 45 19.39 5.85 -10.02
CA GLY A 45 19.62 5.53 -11.42
C GLY A 45 18.44 5.83 -12.36
N ILE A 46 17.37 6.42 -11.86
CA ILE A 46 16.23 6.90 -12.65
C ILE A 46 16.31 8.42 -12.78
N GLU A 47 16.26 8.92 -14.01
CA GLU A 47 16.06 10.34 -14.26
C GLU A 47 14.58 10.65 -14.09
N SER A 48 14.25 11.37 -13.02
CA SER A 48 12.86 11.66 -12.65
C SER A 48 12.47 13.07 -13.02
N GLN A 49 11.25 13.19 -13.53
CA GLN A 49 10.59 14.48 -13.77
C GLN A 49 9.34 14.54 -12.89
N TYR A 50 9.28 15.51 -11.98
CA TYR A 50 8.19 15.66 -11.04
C TYR A 50 7.05 16.47 -11.60
N SER A 51 5.83 16.02 -11.29
CA SER A 51 4.60 16.73 -11.60
C SER A 51 4.03 17.43 -10.38
N ASP A 52 3.34 18.54 -10.60
CA ASP A 52 2.63 19.28 -9.55
C ASP A 52 1.47 18.44 -9.00
N THR A 53 1.38 18.35 -7.68
CA THR A 53 0.32 17.65 -6.95
C THR A 53 -0.98 18.44 -6.83
N LYS A 54 -0.98 19.75 -7.13
CA LYS A 54 -2.14 20.63 -6.91
C LYS A 54 -3.38 20.22 -7.69
N VAL A 55 -3.16 19.77 -8.93
CA VAL A 55 -4.20 19.22 -9.79
C VAL A 55 -4.11 17.70 -9.82
N ALA A 56 -2.89 17.14 -9.76
CA ALA A 56 -2.64 15.71 -9.93
C ALA A 56 -3.32 15.18 -11.20
N THR A 57 -4.30 14.32 -11.11
CA THR A 57 -5.14 13.88 -12.23
C THR A 57 -6.60 14.32 -12.10
N ASP A 58 -6.83 15.25 -11.20
CA ASP A 58 -8.12 15.90 -10.96
C ASP A 58 -9.27 14.93 -10.66
N HIS A 59 -8.95 13.88 -9.92
CA HIS A 59 -9.98 12.91 -9.48
C HIS A 59 -11.04 13.59 -8.60
N TYR A 60 -10.70 14.68 -7.91
CA TYR A 60 -11.64 15.45 -7.08
C TYR A 60 -12.87 15.91 -7.87
N HIS A 61 -12.66 16.48 -9.07
CA HIS A 61 -13.77 16.96 -9.90
C HIS A 61 -14.32 15.87 -10.84
N HIS A 62 -13.54 14.81 -11.11
CA HIS A 62 -13.88 13.77 -12.08
C HIS A 62 -14.24 12.42 -11.48
N PHE A 63 -14.38 12.31 -10.14
CA PHE A 63 -14.58 11.01 -9.49
C PHE A 63 -15.79 10.23 -10.03
N LYS A 64 -16.87 10.92 -10.43
CA LYS A 64 -18.06 10.25 -11.01
C LYS A 64 -17.75 9.63 -12.38
N GLU A 65 -17.06 10.36 -13.25
CA GLU A 65 -16.60 9.85 -14.55
C GLU A 65 -15.64 8.66 -14.37
N ASP A 66 -14.70 8.79 -13.45
CA ASP A 66 -13.75 7.72 -13.14
C ASP A 66 -14.46 6.47 -12.59
N ILE A 67 -15.42 6.63 -11.68
CA ILE A 67 -16.22 5.52 -11.12
C ILE A 67 -17.13 4.90 -12.21
N ASP A 68 -17.70 5.69 -13.12
CA ASP A 68 -18.48 5.16 -14.24
C ASP A 68 -17.64 4.26 -15.15
N LEU A 69 -16.41 4.67 -15.47
CA LEU A 69 -15.46 3.84 -16.22
C LEU A 69 -15.06 2.57 -15.46
N MET A 70 -14.85 2.67 -14.15
CA MET A 70 -14.59 1.50 -13.29
C MET A 70 -15.77 0.53 -13.28
N ALA A 71 -16.99 1.04 -13.19
CA ALA A 71 -18.21 0.23 -13.28
C ALA A 71 -18.35 -0.44 -14.67
N GLU A 72 -18.03 0.27 -15.75
CA GLU A 72 -17.97 -0.29 -17.10
C GLU A 72 -16.94 -1.41 -17.20
N MET A 73 -15.76 -1.24 -16.58
CA MET A 73 -14.72 -2.29 -16.51
C MET A 73 -15.20 -3.51 -15.69
N GLY A 74 -16.24 -3.35 -14.88
CA GLY A 74 -16.88 -4.44 -14.14
C GLY A 74 -16.25 -4.73 -12.78
N ILE A 75 -15.44 -3.80 -12.23
CA ILE A 75 -14.86 -3.99 -10.90
C ILE A 75 -15.93 -4.16 -9.83
N LYS A 76 -15.62 -4.95 -8.80
CA LYS A 76 -16.51 -5.27 -7.69
C LYS A 76 -16.13 -4.54 -6.41
N ALA A 77 -14.87 -4.10 -6.31
CA ALA A 77 -14.37 -3.34 -5.18
C ALA A 77 -13.41 -2.25 -5.65
N TYR A 78 -13.46 -1.10 -4.99
CA TYR A 78 -12.52 0.00 -5.25
C TYR A 78 -11.91 0.46 -3.93
N ARG A 79 -10.57 0.34 -3.83
CA ARG A 79 -9.82 0.87 -2.69
C ARG A 79 -9.35 2.28 -2.98
N PHE A 80 -9.62 3.16 -2.04
CA PHE A 80 -9.17 4.55 -2.06
C PHE A 80 -8.78 5.01 -0.66
N SER A 81 -8.05 6.12 -0.55
CA SER A 81 -7.73 6.71 0.74
C SER A 81 -8.59 7.95 1.02
N ILE A 82 -8.94 8.16 2.28
CA ILE A 82 -9.54 9.42 2.74
C ILE A 82 -8.40 10.31 3.21
N ILE A 83 -8.16 11.43 2.52
CA ILE A 83 -7.06 12.34 2.85
C ILE A 83 -7.31 12.99 4.21
N TRP A 84 -6.42 12.71 5.18
CA TRP A 84 -6.54 13.20 6.54
C TRP A 84 -6.68 14.72 6.60
N SER A 85 -5.82 15.46 5.86
CA SER A 85 -5.88 16.93 5.83
C SER A 85 -7.11 17.50 5.10
N ARG A 86 -7.94 16.69 4.42
CA ARG A 86 -9.24 17.14 3.90
C ARG A 86 -10.32 17.08 4.97
N ILE A 87 -10.19 16.14 5.91
CA ILE A 87 -11.13 15.97 7.03
C ILE A 87 -10.72 16.82 8.23
N HIS A 88 -9.45 16.80 8.62
CA HIS A 88 -8.86 17.62 9.67
C HIS A 88 -7.71 18.41 9.07
N PRO A 89 -7.91 19.67 8.63
CA PRO A 89 -6.94 20.44 7.84
C PRO A 89 -5.54 20.55 8.47
N ASN A 90 -5.45 20.66 9.79
CA ASN A 90 -4.19 20.64 10.54
C ASN A 90 -3.94 19.29 11.24
N GLY A 91 -4.94 18.41 11.29
CA GLY A 91 -4.85 17.09 11.91
C GLY A 91 -5.25 17.06 13.39
N ASP A 92 -5.14 18.16 14.10
CA ASP A 92 -5.50 18.36 15.53
C ASP A 92 -6.67 19.33 15.72
N ASP A 93 -7.35 19.70 14.65
CA ASP A 93 -8.50 20.60 14.61
C ASP A 93 -9.84 19.84 14.47
N GLU A 94 -10.93 20.59 14.46
CA GLU A 94 -12.28 20.07 14.24
C GLU A 94 -12.43 19.52 12.81
N ALA A 95 -13.37 18.59 12.63
CA ALA A 95 -13.61 17.99 11.33
C ALA A 95 -14.21 19.00 10.34
N ASN A 96 -13.71 18.97 9.12
CA ASN A 96 -14.23 19.73 7.99
C ASN A 96 -15.41 18.99 7.35
N GLU A 97 -16.62 19.46 7.57
CA GLU A 97 -17.85 18.85 7.05
C GLU A 97 -17.86 18.71 5.52
N LYS A 98 -17.31 19.70 4.79
CA LYS A 98 -17.23 19.61 3.32
C LYS A 98 -16.35 18.45 2.84
N GLY A 99 -15.27 18.17 3.56
CA GLY A 99 -14.42 17.01 3.27
C GLY A 99 -15.14 15.70 3.55
N LEU A 100 -15.90 15.62 4.64
CA LEU A 100 -16.74 14.45 4.95
C LEU A 100 -17.83 14.25 3.90
N ASP A 101 -18.53 15.32 3.50
CA ASP A 101 -19.58 15.28 2.48
C ASP A 101 -19.05 14.78 1.14
N PHE A 102 -17.84 15.23 0.73
CA PHE A 102 -17.20 14.80 -0.50
C PHE A 102 -16.95 13.27 -0.53
N TYR A 103 -16.35 12.71 0.52
CA TYR A 103 -16.10 11.27 0.57
C TYR A 103 -17.39 10.47 0.77
N GLU A 104 -18.36 10.99 1.47
CA GLU A 104 -19.68 10.36 1.59
C GLU A 104 -20.37 10.28 0.23
N GLU A 105 -20.38 11.37 -0.55
CA GLU A 105 -20.93 11.39 -1.91
C GLU A 105 -20.21 10.40 -2.84
N MET A 106 -18.87 10.32 -2.74
CA MET A 106 -18.09 9.39 -3.54
C MET A 106 -18.44 7.93 -3.19
N ILE A 107 -18.55 7.60 -1.90
CA ILE A 107 -18.94 6.27 -1.43
C ILE A 107 -20.36 5.92 -1.88
N ASP A 108 -21.31 6.82 -1.72
CA ASP A 108 -22.70 6.62 -2.16
C ASP A 108 -22.76 6.38 -3.67
N TYR A 109 -21.95 7.11 -4.45
CA TYR A 109 -21.87 6.92 -5.87
C TYR A 109 -21.30 5.54 -6.25
N MET A 110 -20.24 5.09 -5.57
CA MET A 110 -19.69 3.74 -5.74
C MET A 110 -20.74 2.65 -5.46
N LEU A 111 -21.43 2.75 -4.32
CA LEU A 111 -22.47 1.81 -3.91
C LEU A 111 -23.61 1.78 -4.94
N SER A 112 -24.02 2.94 -5.49
CA SER A 112 -25.02 3.02 -6.54
C SER A 112 -24.64 2.29 -7.83
N LYS A 113 -23.35 2.10 -8.07
CA LYS A 113 -22.80 1.33 -9.20
C LYS A 113 -22.50 -0.15 -8.85
N GLY A 114 -22.79 -0.56 -7.63
CA GLY A 114 -22.51 -1.93 -7.14
C GLY A 114 -21.04 -2.21 -6.91
N ILE A 115 -20.26 -1.18 -6.59
CA ILE A 115 -18.84 -1.25 -6.25
C ILE A 115 -18.70 -1.15 -4.73
N GLU A 116 -18.08 -2.16 -4.11
CA GLU A 116 -17.78 -2.21 -2.68
C GLU A 116 -16.64 -1.24 -2.32
N PRO A 117 -16.84 -0.29 -1.40
CA PRO A 117 -15.77 0.59 -0.93
C PRO A 117 -14.77 -0.16 -0.05
N VAL A 118 -13.46 0.02 -0.30
CA VAL A 118 -12.38 -0.42 0.57
C VAL A 118 -11.61 0.83 1.00
N VAL A 119 -11.78 1.26 2.24
CA VAL A 119 -11.28 2.56 2.72
C VAL A 119 -9.92 2.41 3.40
N SER A 120 -8.94 3.18 2.95
CA SER A 120 -7.66 3.39 3.64
C SER A 120 -7.68 4.72 4.39
N LEU A 121 -7.32 4.70 5.68
CA LEU A 121 -7.44 5.86 6.56
C LEU A 121 -6.21 6.78 6.54
N VAL A 122 -5.03 6.24 6.24
CA VAL A 122 -3.80 7.01 5.99
C VAL A 122 -3.04 6.38 4.83
N HIS A 123 -2.67 7.20 3.84
CA HIS A 123 -1.87 6.77 2.70
C HIS A 123 -0.96 7.91 2.22
N PHE A 124 0.14 8.17 2.94
CA PHE A 124 1.14 9.22 2.67
C PHE A 124 0.60 10.66 2.77
N ASP A 125 -0.43 10.85 3.57
CA ASP A 125 -1.24 12.08 3.59
C ASP A 125 -1.34 12.72 4.98
N MET A 126 -0.40 12.42 5.89
CA MET A 126 -0.37 13.08 7.19
C MET A 126 -0.41 14.62 7.03
N PRO A 127 -1.25 15.32 7.80
CA PRO A 127 -1.26 16.79 7.79
C PRO A 127 0.14 17.36 8.08
N ASP A 128 0.60 18.28 7.23
CA ASP A 128 1.92 18.91 7.34
C ASP A 128 2.15 19.58 8.70
N HIS A 129 1.10 20.14 9.28
CA HIS A 129 1.14 20.69 10.63
C HIS A 129 1.56 19.66 11.68
N LEU A 130 1.04 18.43 11.62
CA LEU A 130 1.40 17.39 12.60
C LEU A 130 2.87 16.97 12.46
N MET A 131 3.41 16.97 11.25
CA MET A 131 4.84 16.74 11.03
C MET A 131 5.67 17.86 11.66
N ARG A 132 5.32 19.12 11.40
CA ARG A 132 6.10 20.29 11.85
C ARG A 132 5.99 20.56 13.35
N ALA A 133 4.77 20.46 13.91
CA ALA A 133 4.52 20.80 15.30
C ALA A 133 4.83 19.66 16.27
N TYR A 134 4.64 18.42 15.84
CA TYR A 134 4.72 17.24 16.72
C TYR A 134 5.76 16.21 16.29
N ASN A 135 6.36 16.33 15.12
CA ASN A 135 7.23 15.32 14.51
C ASN A 135 6.50 13.99 14.23
N GLY A 136 5.25 14.08 13.73
CA GLY A 136 4.47 12.95 13.28
C GLY A 136 4.28 11.83 14.30
N PHE A 137 4.21 10.60 13.83
CA PHE A 137 3.95 9.43 14.68
C PHE A 137 5.06 9.07 15.67
N LEU A 138 6.21 9.74 15.67
CA LEU A 138 7.15 9.61 16.78
C LEU A 138 6.57 10.17 18.09
N ASN A 139 5.69 11.15 18.00
CA ASN A 139 4.97 11.71 19.13
C ASN A 139 3.63 11.00 19.34
N LYS A 140 3.45 10.38 20.50
CA LYS A 140 2.23 9.62 20.84
C LYS A 140 0.95 10.44 20.79
N LYS A 141 1.03 11.76 20.96
CA LYS A 141 -0.12 12.67 20.81
C LYS A 141 -0.74 12.62 19.41
N VAL A 142 0.08 12.38 18.39
CA VAL A 142 -0.39 12.22 17.00
C VAL A 142 -1.21 10.94 16.85
N ILE A 143 -0.94 9.91 17.65
CA ILE A 143 -1.78 8.70 17.68
C ILE A 143 -3.18 9.04 18.17
N ASP A 144 -3.31 9.90 19.18
CA ASP A 144 -4.63 10.31 19.71
C ASP A 144 -5.41 11.12 18.65
N PHE A 145 -4.77 12.04 17.94
CA PHE A 145 -5.38 12.79 16.82
C PHE A 145 -5.79 11.85 15.69
N TYR A 146 -4.95 10.87 15.37
CA TYR A 146 -5.27 9.85 14.38
C TYR A 146 -6.49 9.02 14.77
N VAL A 147 -6.58 8.59 16.02
CA VAL A 147 -7.73 7.82 16.51
C VAL A 147 -9.02 8.64 16.44
N GLU A 148 -8.97 9.95 16.72
CA GLU A 148 -10.12 10.82 16.58
C GLU A 148 -10.55 10.98 15.11
N HIS A 149 -9.58 11.14 14.20
CA HIS A 149 -9.82 11.12 12.75
C HIS A 149 -10.51 9.83 12.31
N VAL A 150 -9.98 8.68 12.73
CA VAL A 150 -10.57 7.37 12.43
C VAL A 150 -12.01 7.27 12.94
N ARG A 151 -12.25 7.69 14.19
CA ARG A 151 -13.59 7.65 14.80
C ARG A 151 -14.58 8.53 14.07
N CYS A 152 -14.17 9.74 13.69
CA CYS A 152 -14.98 10.67 12.92
C CYS A 152 -15.46 10.03 11.60
N ILE A 153 -14.55 9.45 10.84
CA ILE A 153 -14.86 8.80 9.55
C ILE A 153 -15.72 7.54 9.77
N ALA A 154 -15.33 6.67 10.69
CA ALA A 154 -16.07 5.43 10.96
C ALA A 154 -17.51 5.71 11.37
N LYS A 155 -17.73 6.74 12.19
CA LYS A 155 -19.08 7.17 12.60
C LYS A 155 -19.91 7.70 11.42
N ARG A 156 -19.30 8.49 10.51
CA ARG A 156 -19.99 9.05 9.34
C ARG A 156 -20.36 7.98 8.31
N MET A 157 -19.49 6.96 8.14
CA MET A 157 -19.59 5.94 7.10
C MET A 157 -20.06 4.57 7.63
N ASN A 158 -20.65 4.52 8.81
CA ASN A 158 -20.88 3.27 9.57
C ASN A 158 -21.79 2.24 8.88
N ASP A 159 -22.72 2.66 8.04
CA ASP A 159 -23.66 1.82 7.30
C ASP A 159 -23.25 1.59 5.83
N LYS A 160 -22.12 2.16 5.39
CA LYS A 160 -21.72 2.22 3.98
C LYS A 160 -20.45 1.45 3.67
N VAL A 161 -19.54 1.32 4.63
CA VAL A 161 -18.20 0.74 4.41
C VAL A 161 -17.98 -0.49 5.27
N LYS A 162 -17.71 -1.61 4.61
CA LYS A 162 -17.42 -2.89 5.25
C LYS A 162 -15.93 -3.13 5.44
N TYR A 163 -15.10 -2.76 4.45
CA TYR A 163 -13.68 -3.08 4.40
C TYR A 163 -12.82 -1.86 4.71
N TRP A 164 -11.95 -2.00 5.73
CA TRP A 164 -11.12 -0.92 6.24
C TRP A 164 -9.65 -1.33 6.29
N ILE A 165 -8.78 -0.43 5.88
CA ILE A 165 -7.33 -0.52 6.07
C ILE A 165 -6.92 0.66 6.93
N THR A 166 -6.39 0.38 8.11
CA THR A 166 -6.04 1.43 9.08
C THR A 166 -4.90 2.32 8.60
N TYR A 167 -3.86 1.71 8.01
CA TYR A 167 -2.64 2.38 7.62
C TYR A 167 -2.03 1.70 6.40
N ASN A 168 -1.65 2.49 5.40
CA ASN A 168 -0.98 1.98 4.21
C ASN A 168 0.48 1.61 4.51
N GLU A 169 0.87 0.36 4.23
CA GLU A 169 2.26 -0.10 4.24
C GLU A 169 3.04 0.23 5.53
N THR A 170 2.49 -0.17 6.68
CA THR A 170 3.03 0.12 8.02
C THR A 170 4.51 -0.19 8.17
N ASN A 171 5.01 -1.21 7.47
CA ASN A 171 6.41 -1.64 7.51
C ASN A 171 7.38 -0.66 6.82
N LEU A 172 6.89 0.26 6.00
CA LEU A 172 7.72 1.28 5.36
C LEU A 172 7.96 2.51 6.25
N ALA A 173 7.15 2.71 7.30
CA ALA A 173 7.24 3.89 8.16
C ALA A 173 8.66 4.21 8.67
N PRO A 174 9.49 3.26 9.15
CA PRO A 174 10.83 3.59 9.61
C PRO A 174 11.84 3.83 8.48
N TYR A 175 11.52 3.43 7.25
CA TYR A 175 12.43 3.54 6.09
C TYR A 175 12.18 4.78 5.22
N GLN A 176 10.96 5.27 5.22
CA GLN A 176 10.50 6.47 4.53
C GLN A 176 9.68 7.32 5.51
N SER A 177 10.29 7.61 6.65
CA SER A 177 9.58 8.13 7.83
C SER A 177 8.97 9.51 7.60
N ASP A 178 9.57 10.34 6.78
CA ASP A 178 9.06 11.65 6.39
C ASP A 178 7.76 11.54 5.58
N LEU A 179 7.73 10.67 4.57
CA LEU A 179 6.56 10.48 3.71
C LEU A 179 5.48 9.60 4.38
N VAL A 180 5.88 8.45 4.93
CA VAL A 180 4.94 7.45 5.43
C VAL A 180 4.39 7.81 6.81
N ALA A 181 5.21 8.35 7.69
CA ALA A 181 4.87 8.63 9.09
C ALA A 181 4.94 10.12 9.49
N GLY A 182 5.23 11.02 8.53
CA GLY A 182 5.38 12.46 8.80
C GLY A 182 6.43 12.76 9.88
N THR A 183 7.54 12.01 9.89
CA THR A 183 8.46 11.96 11.01
C THR A 183 9.90 12.09 10.55
N ASN A 184 10.67 12.93 11.21
CA ASN A 184 12.12 13.01 11.04
C ASN A 184 12.83 12.45 12.28
N ARG A 185 13.95 11.73 12.05
CA ARG A 185 14.75 11.23 13.15
C ARG A 185 15.42 12.37 13.90
N PRO A 186 15.18 12.55 15.22
CA PRO A 186 15.89 13.53 16.02
C PRO A 186 17.39 13.19 16.15
N ASP A 187 18.25 14.21 16.25
CA ASP A 187 19.71 14.01 16.34
C ASP A 187 20.16 13.24 17.59
N TYR A 188 19.37 13.31 18.67
CA TYR A 188 19.67 12.61 19.92
C TYR A 188 19.30 11.12 19.90
N MET A 189 18.56 10.63 18.89
CA MET A 189 18.21 9.22 18.75
C MET A 189 19.15 8.52 17.77
N SER A 190 19.63 7.33 18.12
CA SER A 190 20.25 6.43 17.13
C SER A 190 19.26 6.04 16.04
N LYS A 191 19.74 5.48 14.92
CA LYS A 191 18.84 4.99 13.87
C LYS A 191 17.99 3.83 14.35
N GLU A 192 18.58 2.96 15.15
CA GLU A 192 17.97 1.74 15.67
C GLU A 192 16.90 2.05 16.73
N GLU A 193 17.15 3.02 17.62
CA GLU A 193 16.15 3.54 18.57
C GLU A 193 14.98 4.16 17.83
N PHE A 194 15.26 5.06 16.88
CA PHE A 194 14.23 5.70 16.05
C PHE A 194 13.40 4.66 15.29
N TYR A 195 14.05 3.68 14.64
CA TYR A 195 13.38 2.59 13.95
C TYR A 195 12.43 1.84 14.89
N SER A 196 12.94 1.43 16.05
CA SER A 196 12.18 0.61 17.00
C SER A 196 11.00 1.37 17.61
N GLN A 197 11.22 2.61 18.06
CA GLN A 197 10.16 3.43 18.66
C GLN A 197 9.09 3.79 17.66
N LEU A 198 9.47 4.24 16.46
CA LEU A 198 8.49 4.59 15.42
C LEU A 198 7.69 3.37 15.00
N TYR A 199 8.35 2.22 14.88
CA TYR A 199 7.67 0.97 14.54
C TYR A 199 6.60 0.61 15.58
N ILE A 200 6.93 0.66 16.87
CA ILE A 200 5.98 0.40 17.98
C ILE A 200 4.83 1.40 17.92
N ASN A 201 5.10 2.69 17.75
CA ASN A 201 4.07 3.73 17.70
C ASN A 201 3.08 3.50 16.54
N ILE A 202 3.56 3.09 15.36
CA ILE A 202 2.70 2.74 14.21
C ILE A 202 1.82 1.51 14.52
N GLN A 203 2.34 0.51 15.24
CA GLN A 203 1.53 -0.65 15.64
C GLN A 203 0.47 -0.27 16.69
N VAL A 204 0.79 0.63 17.61
CA VAL A 204 -0.19 1.21 18.56
C VAL A 204 -1.26 2.02 17.81
N ALA A 205 -0.86 2.85 16.85
CA ALA A 205 -1.80 3.61 16.02
C ALA A 205 -2.75 2.68 15.24
N HIS A 206 -2.21 1.62 14.61
CA HIS A 206 -3.00 0.58 13.97
C HIS A 206 -4.00 -0.06 14.94
N ALA A 207 -3.53 -0.51 16.09
CA ALA A 207 -4.35 -1.19 17.08
C ALA A 207 -5.51 -0.32 17.58
N ARG A 208 -5.23 0.91 17.96
CA ARG A 208 -6.26 1.87 18.41
C ARG A 208 -7.25 2.22 17.30
N ALA A 209 -6.79 2.29 16.04
CA ALA A 209 -7.67 2.48 14.89
C ALA A 209 -8.61 1.28 14.68
N VAL A 210 -8.10 0.03 14.79
CA VAL A 210 -8.93 -1.18 14.75
C VAL A 210 -10.03 -1.11 15.80
N LEU A 211 -9.66 -0.81 17.05
CA LEU A 211 -10.61 -0.74 18.16
C LEU A 211 -11.64 0.40 17.97
N ALA A 212 -11.22 1.54 17.44
CA ALA A 212 -12.10 2.66 17.14
C ALA A 212 -13.13 2.30 16.06
N ILE A 213 -12.71 1.67 14.97
CA ILE A 213 -13.61 1.19 13.90
C ILE A 213 -14.59 0.16 14.45
N LYS A 214 -14.09 -0.86 15.17
CA LYS A 214 -14.93 -1.94 15.71
C LYS A 214 -15.94 -1.46 16.75
N LYS A 215 -15.64 -0.36 17.43
CA LYS A 215 -16.58 0.28 18.36
C LYS A 215 -17.77 0.91 17.64
N GLU A 216 -17.53 1.57 16.50
CA GLU A 216 -18.59 2.22 15.71
C GLU A 216 -19.27 1.21 14.77
N ILE A 217 -18.52 0.24 14.23
CA ILE A 217 -18.96 -0.75 13.23
C ILE A 217 -18.50 -2.15 13.67
N PRO A 218 -19.24 -2.85 14.54
CA PRO A 218 -18.81 -4.15 15.07
C PRO A 218 -18.52 -5.21 14.01
N ASP A 219 -19.25 -5.19 12.89
CA ASP A 219 -19.13 -6.16 11.79
C ASP A 219 -18.11 -5.74 10.72
N ALA A 220 -17.41 -4.61 10.89
CA ALA A 220 -16.38 -4.17 9.95
C ALA A 220 -15.28 -5.22 9.79
N MET A 221 -14.85 -5.42 8.55
CA MET A 221 -13.66 -6.18 8.21
C MET A 221 -12.46 -5.22 8.20
N VAL A 222 -11.61 -5.32 9.22
CA VAL A 222 -10.45 -4.41 9.34
C VAL A 222 -9.17 -5.17 9.07
N GLY A 223 -8.33 -4.65 8.16
CA GLY A 223 -7.05 -5.22 7.80
C GLY A 223 -5.86 -4.34 8.20
N GLY A 224 -4.75 -4.98 8.52
CA GLY A 224 -3.44 -4.35 8.56
C GLY A 224 -2.74 -4.54 7.22
N MET A 225 -1.99 -3.53 6.74
CA MET A 225 -1.37 -3.56 5.43
C MET A 225 0.16 -3.47 5.48
N VAL A 226 0.78 -4.31 4.69
CA VAL A 226 2.24 -4.41 4.53
C VAL A 226 2.62 -4.36 3.05
N ASN A 227 3.66 -3.58 2.73
CA ASN A 227 4.37 -3.71 1.46
C ASN A 227 5.15 -5.02 1.48
N TYR A 228 4.64 -6.05 0.81
CA TYR A 228 5.27 -7.35 0.81
C TYR A 228 6.22 -7.51 -0.39
N CYS A 229 7.48 -7.70 -0.09
CA CYS A 229 8.51 -8.01 -1.08
C CYS A 229 9.08 -9.39 -0.79
N LEU A 230 9.00 -10.33 -1.75
CA LEU A 230 9.65 -11.62 -1.55
C LEU A 230 11.17 -11.44 -1.60
N PHE A 231 11.86 -11.80 -0.53
CA PHE A 231 13.32 -11.85 -0.50
C PHE A 231 13.80 -13.24 -0.87
N GLN A 232 14.84 -13.29 -1.71
CA GLN A 232 15.47 -14.51 -2.19
C GLN A 232 16.95 -14.47 -1.83
N PRO A 233 17.58 -15.58 -1.38
CA PRO A 233 19.02 -15.58 -1.14
C PRO A 233 19.77 -15.46 -2.47
N ALA A 234 20.79 -14.60 -2.52
CA ALA A 234 21.58 -14.40 -3.74
C ALA A 234 22.42 -15.63 -4.10
N THR A 235 22.77 -16.44 -3.10
CA THR A 235 23.46 -17.71 -3.26
C THR A 235 22.83 -18.81 -2.40
N THR A 236 23.22 -20.06 -2.64
CA THR A 236 22.77 -21.22 -1.83
C THR A 236 23.53 -21.36 -0.51
N THR A 237 24.34 -20.38 -0.10
CA THR A 237 25.04 -20.42 1.19
C THR A 237 24.04 -20.20 2.33
N SER A 238 24.25 -20.93 3.44
CA SER A 238 23.42 -20.74 4.64
C SER A 238 23.46 -19.29 5.17
N ARG A 239 24.55 -18.57 4.92
CA ARG A 239 24.69 -17.17 5.31
C ARG A 239 23.75 -16.25 4.55
N ASP A 240 23.60 -16.42 3.23
CA ASP A 240 22.63 -15.68 2.43
C ASP A 240 21.19 -16.09 2.77
N MET A 241 20.96 -17.38 3.09
CA MET A 241 19.65 -17.84 3.57
C MET A 241 19.27 -17.18 4.92
N ILE A 242 20.23 -17.05 5.85
CA ILE A 242 20.01 -16.34 7.13
C ILE A 242 19.74 -14.84 6.87
N ALA A 243 20.47 -14.23 5.95
CA ALA A 243 20.26 -12.83 5.56
C ALA A 243 18.87 -12.63 4.93
N CYS A 244 18.42 -13.57 4.11
CA CYS A 244 17.08 -13.58 3.53
C CYS A 244 16.01 -13.68 4.61
N GLU A 245 16.14 -14.63 5.56
CA GLU A 245 15.23 -14.79 6.69
C GLU A 245 15.17 -13.54 7.59
N PHE A 246 16.33 -12.90 7.84
CA PHE A 246 16.38 -11.63 8.55
C PHE A 246 15.60 -10.53 7.83
N SER A 247 15.75 -10.41 6.50
CA SER A 247 15.02 -9.43 5.71
C SER A 247 13.51 -9.69 5.76
N HIS A 248 13.08 -10.96 5.66
CA HIS A 248 11.67 -11.32 5.82
C HIS A 248 11.13 -10.93 7.20
N LYS A 249 11.86 -11.23 8.29
CA LYS A 249 11.43 -10.90 9.65
C LYS A 249 11.22 -9.40 9.83
N PHE A 250 12.19 -8.57 9.47
CA PHE A 250 12.15 -7.13 9.76
C PHE A 250 11.37 -6.31 8.74
N MET A 251 11.24 -6.79 7.50
CA MET A 251 10.59 -6.01 6.44
C MET A 251 9.21 -6.52 6.06
N ASN A 252 8.91 -7.80 6.25
CA ASN A 252 7.62 -8.37 5.88
C ASN A 252 6.80 -8.79 7.10
N TYR A 253 7.42 -9.54 8.03
CA TYR A 253 6.66 -10.23 9.08
C TYR A 253 6.43 -9.38 10.33
N LEU A 254 7.34 -8.49 10.70
CA LEU A 254 7.28 -7.78 11.99
C LEU A 254 5.92 -7.10 12.23
N SER A 255 5.36 -6.41 11.23
CA SER A 255 4.03 -5.80 11.36
C SER A 255 2.95 -6.88 11.57
N PHE A 256 2.91 -7.89 10.72
CA PHE A 256 1.88 -8.94 10.82
C PHE A 256 2.04 -9.79 12.07
N ASP A 257 3.27 -10.07 12.50
CA ASP A 257 3.51 -10.80 13.76
C ASP A 257 2.91 -10.05 14.95
N ILE A 258 3.09 -8.71 15.02
CA ILE A 258 2.50 -7.90 16.10
C ILE A 258 0.98 -7.80 15.93
N MET A 259 0.49 -7.50 14.73
CA MET A 259 -0.94 -7.34 14.45
C MET A 259 -1.76 -8.61 14.72
N THR A 260 -1.17 -9.79 14.52
CA THR A 260 -1.88 -11.07 14.68
C THR A 260 -1.70 -11.71 16.05
N SER A 261 -0.53 -11.55 16.67
CA SER A 261 -0.26 -12.11 18.02
C SER A 261 -0.67 -11.18 19.15
N GLY A 262 -0.62 -9.87 18.94
CA GLY A 262 -0.79 -8.87 19.98
C GLY A 262 0.45 -8.61 20.83
N TYR A 263 1.62 -9.14 20.43
CA TYR A 263 2.88 -9.03 21.17
C TYR A 263 4.04 -8.67 20.25
N LEU A 264 5.06 -8.03 20.82
CA LEU A 264 6.33 -7.88 20.12
C LEU A 264 7.01 -9.25 19.95
N PRO A 265 7.40 -9.67 18.74
CA PRO A 265 8.03 -10.97 18.54
C PRO A 265 9.43 -10.98 19.16
N GLU A 266 9.84 -12.15 19.65
CA GLU A 266 11.08 -12.33 20.42
C GLU A 266 12.34 -11.88 19.64
N TYR A 267 12.38 -12.06 18.32
CA TYR A 267 13.51 -11.61 17.51
C TYR A 267 13.63 -10.07 17.47
N PHE A 268 12.52 -9.33 17.63
CA PHE A 268 12.54 -7.86 17.71
C PHE A 268 12.91 -7.40 19.11
N VAL A 269 12.42 -8.07 20.16
CA VAL A 269 12.84 -7.81 21.55
C VAL A 269 14.34 -8.04 21.69
N SER A 270 14.84 -9.20 21.24
CA SER A 270 16.28 -9.51 21.26
C SER A 270 17.12 -8.55 20.42
N PHE A 271 16.59 -8.01 19.32
CA PHE A 271 17.27 -6.97 18.54
C PHE A 271 17.47 -5.69 19.35
N MET A 272 16.44 -5.27 20.10
CA MET A 272 16.50 -4.10 20.98
C MET A 272 17.43 -4.33 22.18
N GLU A 273 17.27 -5.43 22.89
CA GLU A 273 18.10 -5.78 24.07
C GLU A 273 19.59 -5.85 23.74
N LYS A 274 19.96 -6.47 22.62
CA LYS A 274 21.37 -6.54 22.15
C LYS A 274 21.98 -5.17 21.89
N ARG A 275 21.19 -4.12 21.75
CA ARG A 275 21.61 -2.76 21.43
C ARG A 275 21.32 -1.76 22.55
N ASP A 276 20.90 -2.26 23.71
CA ASP A 276 20.50 -1.44 24.86
C ASP A 276 19.44 -0.38 24.48
N ILE A 277 18.48 -0.76 23.61
CA ILE A 277 17.39 0.09 23.18
C ILE A 277 16.21 -0.07 24.11
N GLU A 278 15.78 1.02 24.74
CA GLU A 278 14.57 1.11 25.52
C GLU A 278 13.51 1.90 24.73
N CYS A 279 12.36 1.28 24.46
CA CYS A 279 11.23 1.92 23.81
C CYS A 279 10.08 2.15 24.79
N GLU A 280 9.39 3.27 24.62
CA GLU A 280 8.15 3.53 25.33
C GLU A 280 7.03 2.67 24.75
N PHE A 281 6.61 1.67 25.50
CA PHE A 281 5.48 0.78 25.21
C PHE A 281 4.82 0.37 26.52
N ASN A 282 3.87 1.20 26.96
CA ASN A 282 3.25 1.04 28.28
C ASN A 282 2.19 -0.06 28.30
N ASN A 283 1.67 -0.42 29.50
CA ASN A 283 0.72 -1.50 29.68
C ASN A 283 -0.61 -1.29 28.93
N GLU A 284 -1.10 -0.05 28.85
CA GLU A 284 -2.33 0.29 28.12
C GLU A 284 -2.15 0.04 26.62
N GLU A 285 -1.04 0.49 26.05
CA GLU A 285 -0.70 0.25 24.65
C GLU A 285 -0.55 -1.23 24.32
N GLN A 286 0.07 -2.00 25.22
CA GLN A 286 0.18 -3.46 25.08
C GLN A 286 -1.19 -4.14 25.09
N GLU A 287 -2.09 -3.70 25.98
CA GLU A 287 -3.46 -4.19 26.02
C GLU A 287 -4.24 -3.83 24.74
N ASP A 288 -4.08 -2.61 24.23
CA ASP A 288 -4.74 -2.18 23.00
C ASP A 288 -4.28 -3.03 21.80
N VAL A 289 -2.98 -3.28 21.67
CA VAL A 289 -2.42 -4.16 20.62
C VAL A 289 -2.95 -5.61 20.76
N LEU A 290 -3.01 -6.13 21.98
CA LEU A 290 -3.54 -7.47 22.24
C LEU A 290 -5.06 -7.58 21.98
N LYS A 291 -5.84 -6.55 22.28
CA LYS A 291 -7.27 -6.52 21.97
C LYS A 291 -7.50 -6.44 20.46
N ALA A 292 -6.78 -5.56 19.78
CA ALA A 292 -6.89 -5.35 18.34
C ALA A 292 -6.50 -6.60 17.52
N SER A 293 -5.52 -7.38 17.98
CA SER A 293 -5.12 -8.61 17.30
C SER A 293 -6.25 -9.64 17.15
N LYS A 294 -7.24 -9.62 18.04
CA LYS A 294 -8.41 -10.49 18.02
C LYS A 294 -9.52 -10.03 17.08
N GLU A 295 -9.44 -8.78 16.64
CA GLU A 295 -10.42 -8.11 15.77
C GLU A 295 -9.93 -7.98 14.31
N LEU A 296 -8.71 -8.46 14.02
CA LEU A 296 -8.15 -8.40 12.67
C LEU A 296 -8.90 -9.35 11.74
N GLY A 297 -9.48 -8.81 10.66
CA GLY A 297 -10.32 -9.56 9.73
C GLY A 297 -9.55 -10.22 8.57
N TYR A 298 -8.46 -9.62 8.13
CA TYR A 298 -7.63 -10.08 7.01
C TYR A 298 -6.25 -9.44 7.02
N LEU A 299 -5.33 -10.04 6.25
CA LEU A 299 -4.02 -9.45 5.95
C LEU A 299 -4.12 -8.73 4.61
N ALA A 300 -3.80 -7.44 4.59
CA ALA A 300 -3.70 -6.67 3.35
C ALA A 300 -2.25 -6.59 2.88
N ILE A 301 -2.01 -6.83 1.60
CA ILE A 301 -0.69 -6.68 1.01
C ILE A 301 -0.71 -5.81 -0.24
N SER A 302 0.33 -5.00 -0.42
CA SER A 302 0.80 -4.59 -1.74
C SER A 302 1.92 -5.54 -2.17
N TYR A 303 1.92 -5.93 -3.45
CA TYR A 303 2.98 -6.73 -4.03
C TYR A 303 3.36 -6.18 -5.40
N TYR A 304 4.64 -5.89 -5.60
CA TYR A 304 5.13 -5.33 -6.86
C TYR A 304 6.32 -6.07 -7.44
N ARG A 305 7.18 -6.64 -6.58
CA ARG A 305 8.47 -7.23 -6.99
C ARG A 305 9.01 -8.23 -5.97
N SER A 306 9.98 -9.05 -6.43
CA SER A 306 10.91 -9.76 -5.58
C SER A 306 12.28 -9.07 -5.55
N MET A 307 13.10 -9.38 -4.57
CA MET A 307 14.47 -8.89 -4.44
C MET A 307 15.40 -10.01 -3.96
N MET A 308 16.64 -10.01 -4.41
CA MET A 308 17.66 -10.85 -3.78
C MET A 308 18.38 -10.13 -2.67
N VAL A 309 18.84 -10.88 -1.68
CA VAL A 309 19.70 -10.40 -0.59
C VAL A 309 20.99 -11.19 -0.55
N THR A 310 22.09 -10.49 -0.31
CA THR A 310 23.42 -11.09 -0.11
C THR A 310 24.01 -10.62 1.21
N SER A 311 24.68 -11.54 1.89
CA SER A 311 25.50 -11.25 3.07
C SER A 311 26.92 -10.79 2.71
N TYR A 312 27.27 -10.78 1.41
CA TYR A 312 28.58 -10.37 0.92
C TYR A 312 28.50 -9.08 0.11
N ARG A 313 29.40 -8.14 0.37
CA ARG A 313 29.62 -7.03 -0.55
C ARG A 313 30.39 -7.54 -1.77
N THR A 314 29.83 -7.36 -2.95
CA THR A 314 30.51 -7.62 -4.23
C THR A 314 31.59 -6.61 -4.58
N ILE A 315 31.77 -5.55 -3.78
CA ILE A 315 32.72 -4.49 -4.01
C ILE A 315 33.90 -4.67 -3.04
N LYS A 316 35.04 -5.11 -3.57
CA LYS A 316 36.38 -5.12 -2.91
C LYS A 316 36.56 -6.07 -1.72
N ASN A 317 36.24 -7.35 -1.84
CA ASN A 317 36.66 -8.39 -0.87
C ASN A 317 36.34 -8.14 0.62
N GLU A 318 35.46 -7.22 0.95
CA GLU A 318 35.01 -6.98 2.31
C GLU A 318 33.84 -7.89 2.64
N SER A 319 34.03 -8.86 3.52
CA SER A 319 32.92 -9.59 4.14
C SER A 319 32.11 -8.63 5.00
N ILE A 320 30.80 -8.62 4.85
CA ILE A 320 29.91 -7.88 5.74
C ILE A 320 29.92 -8.61 7.08
N ILE A 321 30.63 -8.06 8.07
CA ILE A 321 30.75 -8.65 9.41
C ILE A 321 29.41 -8.52 10.15
N ASP A 322 28.73 -7.40 9.99
CA ASP A 322 27.41 -7.11 10.58
C ASP A 322 26.35 -6.99 9.47
N PHE A 323 25.93 -8.14 8.95
CA PHE A 323 24.91 -8.16 7.89
C PHE A 323 23.53 -7.72 8.41
N GLU A 324 23.20 -7.94 9.69
CA GLU A 324 21.92 -7.57 10.28
C GLU A 324 21.69 -6.06 10.15
N ASN A 325 22.66 -5.24 10.58
CA ASN A 325 22.57 -3.78 10.42
C ASN A 325 22.60 -3.35 8.94
N ASN A 326 23.42 -4.00 8.12
CA ASN A 326 23.47 -3.65 6.71
C ASN A 326 22.16 -3.96 5.98
N LEU A 327 21.53 -5.10 6.26
CA LEU A 327 20.26 -5.50 5.64
C LEU A 327 19.09 -4.67 6.15
N LEU A 328 19.03 -4.36 7.45
CA LEU A 328 18.01 -3.47 8.01
C LEU A 328 17.96 -2.14 7.25
N TRP A 329 19.12 -1.66 6.78
CA TRP A 329 19.21 -0.44 5.97
C TRP A 329 19.28 -0.71 4.44
N ARG A 330 18.84 -1.88 3.99
CA ARG A 330 18.76 -2.30 2.57
C ARG A 330 20.10 -2.34 1.83
N LYS A 331 21.22 -2.41 2.53
CA LYS A 331 22.55 -2.37 1.88
C LYS A 331 22.97 -3.69 1.23
N GLY A 332 22.29 -4.79 1.48
CA GLY A 332 22.57 -6.09 0.87
C GLY A 332 21.60 -6.47 -0.25
N PHE A 333 20.71 -5.56 -0.63
CA PHE A 333 19.69 -5.85 -1.66
C PHE A 333 20.28 -5.71 -3.05
N VAL A 334 20.01 -6.71 -3.89
CA VAL A 334 20.45 -6.78 -5.28
C VAL A 334 19.30 -7.24 -6.17
N GLN A 335 19.33 -6.82 -7.43
CA GLN A 335 18.35 -7.25 -8.41
C GLN A 335 18.61 -8.70 -8.84
N ASN A 336 17.55 -9.48 -9.04
CA ASN A 336 17.68 -10.84 -9.55
C ASN A 336 17.92 -10.83 -11.07
N PRO A 337 19.08 -11.28 -11.56
CA PRO A 337 19.40 -11.25 -12.98
C PRO A 337 18.65 -12.30 -13.82
N LEU A 338 17.91 -13.22 -13.19
CA LEU A 338 17.16 -14.26 -13.87
C LEU A 338 15.78 -13.80 -14.35
N TYR A 339 15.33 -12.62 -13.91
CA TYR A 339 14.03 -12.07 -14.25
C TYR A 339 14.15 -10.74 -14.98
N ASN A 340 13.18 -10.45 -15.81
CA ASN A 340 13.00 -9.12 -16.39
C ASN A 340 12.63 -8.11 -15.31
N ALA A 341 12.89 -6.85 -15.56
CA ALA A 341 12.51 -5.76 -14.70
C ALA A 341 11.72 -4.70 -15.48
N SER A 342 10.90 -3.92 -14.77
CA SER A 342 10.28 -2.73 -15.32
C SER A 342 11.31 -1.65 -15.63
N GLU A 343 10.90 -0.57 -16.29
CA GLU A 343 11.73 0.62 -16.57
C GLU A 343 12.25 1.30 -15.29
N TRP A 344 11.66 0.99 -14.13
CA TRP A 344 12.09 1.43 -12.79
C TRP A 344 12.87 0.36 -12.02
N ASN A 345 13.46 -0.61 -12.72
CA ASN A 345 14.25 -1.71 -12.15
C ASN A 345 13.49 -2.57 -11.11
N TRP A 346 12.17 -2.69 -11.25
CA TRP A 346 11.38 -3.57 -10.41
C TRP A 346 11.26 -4.95 -11.08
N THR A 347 11.77 -5.96 -10.39
CA THR A 347 11.77 -7.35 -10.89
C THR A 347 10.34 -7.85 -11.10
N ILE A 348 10.05 -8.39 -12.29
CA ILE A 348 8.76 -8.98 -12.64
C ILE A 348 8.84 -10.47 -12.33
N ASP A 349 8.18 -10.90 -11.22
CA ASP A 349 8.29 -12.25 -10.69
C ASP A 349 6.92 -12.73 -10.16
N PRO A 350 6.08 -13.28 -11.04
CA PRO A 350 4.76 -13.79 -10.66
C PRO A 350 4.81 -14.96 -9.66
N ASP A 351 5.79 -15.87 -9.79
CA ASP A 351 5.92 -17.01 -8.88
C ASP A 351 6.28 -16.56 -7.45
N ALA A 352 6.95 -15.43 -7.32
CA ALA A 352 7.22 -14.84 -6.01
C ALA A 352 5.93 -14.36 -5.33
N LEU A 353 4.92 -13.88 -6.06
CA LEU A 353 3.60 -13.60 -5.49
C LEU A 353 2.97 -14.89 -4.95
N ARG A 354 2.98 -16.00 -5.73
CA ARG A 354 2.46 -17.29 -5.26
C ARG A 354 3.14 -17.73 -3.96
N LEU A 355 4.47 -17.69 -3.92
CA LEU A 355 5.23 -18.08 -2.73
C LEU A 355 4.93 -17.16 -1.53
N SER A 356 4.80 -15.86 -1.76
CA SER A 356 4.40 -14.89 -0.72
C SER A 356 3.05 -15.23 -0.10
N LEU A 357 2.08 -15.56 -0.94
CA LEU A 357 0.73 -15.95 -0.49
C LEU A 357 0.74 -17.25 0.32
N ILE A 358 1.53 -18.25 -0.08
CA ILE A 358 1.73 -19.50 0.67
C ILE A 358 2.34 -19.20 2.04
N GLN A 359 3.44 -18.46 2.09
CA GLN A 359 4.13 -18.11 3.34
C GLN A 359 3.22 -17.38 4.32
N LEU A 360 2.45 -16.40 3.84
CA LEU A 360 1.51 -15.65 4.68
C LEU A 360 0.37 -16.53 5.19
N HIS A 361 -0.22 -17.34 4.32
CA HIS A 361 -1.31 -18.24 4.69
C HIS A 361 -0.89 -19.28 5.74
N GLU A 362 0.26 -19.92 5.53
CA GLU A 362 0.78 -20.93 6.46
C GLU A 362 1.22 -20.33 7.80
N ARG A 363 1.68 -19.07 7.82
CA ARG A 363 2.13 -18.42 9.04
C ARG A 363 0.99 -17.86 9.89
N TYR A 364 -0.03 -17.28 9.27
CA TYR A 364 -1.04 -16.49 10.00
C TYR A 364 -2.45 -17.08 9.98
N HIS A 365 -2.77 -17.95 9.03
CA HIS A 365 -4.09 -18.60 8.89
C HIS A 365 -5.27 -17.62 8.79
N LEU A 366 -5.03 -16.39 8.33
CA LEU A 366 -6.03 -15.37 8.06
C LEU A 366 -6.27 -15.25 6.55
N PRO A 367 -7.46 -14.78 6.14
CA PRO A 367 -7.69 -14.42 4.74
C PRO A 367 -6.69 -13.35 4.27
N ILE A 368 -6.26 -13.44 3.02
CA ILE A 368 -5.35 -12.46 2.40
C ILE A 368 -6.13 -11.62 1.40
N PHE A 369 -5.94 -10.30 1.45
CA PHE A 369 -6.45 -9.38 0.46
C PHE A 369 -5.27 -8.72 -0.26
N ILE A 370 -5.10 -9.00 -1.54
CA ILE A 370 -4.13 -8.29 -2.38
C ILE A 370 -4.76 -6.96 -2.73
N VAL A 371 -4.37 -5.91 -2.02
CA VAL A 371 -4.97 -4.57 -2.14
C VAL A 371 -4.23 -3.63 -3.07
N GLU A 372 -3.03 -4.06 -3.53
CA GLU A 372 -2.26 -3.42 -4.58
C GLU A 372 -1.38 -4.44 -5.30
N ASN A 373 -1.50 -4.50 -6.62
CA ASN A 373 -0.54 -5.16 -7.50
C ASN A 373 -0.55 -4.48 -8.87
N GLY A 374 0.59 -4.13 -9.43
CA GLY A 374 0.66 -3.44 -10.71
C GLY A 374 2.07 -3.12 -11.17
N ILE A 375 2.17 -2.58 -12.38
CA ILE A 375 3.42 -2.17 -13.00
C ILE A 375 3.31 -0.75 -13.52
N GLY A 376 4.30 0.09 -13.20
CA GLY A 376 4.47 1.39 -13.82
C GLY A 376 5.23 1.23 -15.15
N ILE A 377 4.69 1.80 -16.22
CA ILE A 377 5.31 1.81 -17.57
C ILE A 377 5.15 3.19 -18.22
N LYS A 378 6.09 3.54 -19.10
CA LYS A 378 5.96 4.71 -19.98
C LYS A 378 5.04 4.33 -21.14
N GLU A 379 4.11 5.21 -21.44
CA GLU A 379 3.08 4.96 -22.45
C GLU A 379 2.91 6.18 -23.36
N GLU A 380 2.59 5.90 -24.61
CA GLU A 380 2.28 6.92 -25.62
C GLU A 380 0.89 6.69 -26.20
N MET A 381 0.18 7.79 -26.45
CA MET A 381 -1.08 7.75 -27.16
C MET A 381 -0.83 7.76 -28.66
N ILE A 382 -1.21 6.71 -29.38
CA ILE A 382 -1.09 6.57 -30.82
C ILE A 382 -2.49 6.59 -31.46
N ASN A 383 -2.81 7.63 -32.21
CA ASN A 383 -4.13 7.78 -32.84
C ASN A 383 -5.31 7.65 -31.87
N GLY A 384 -5.18 8.21 -30.67
CA GLY A 384 -6.21 8.17 -29.65
C GLY A 384 -6.33 6.83 -28.88
N LYS A 385 -5.38 5.93 -29.05
CA LYS A 385 -5.32 4.60 -28.41
C LYS A 385 -4.02 4.40 -27.64
N ILE A 386 -4.05 3.61 -26.59
CA ILE A 386 -2.88 3.25 -25.78
C ILE A 386 -2.75 1.71 -25.73
N TYR A 387 -1.71 1.20 -26.39
CA TYR A 387 -1.42 -0.24 -26.47
C TYR A 387 -0.42 -0.60 -25.36
N ASP A 388 -0.94 -1.08 -24.24
CA ASP A 388 -0.17 -1.40 -23.03
C ASP A 388 -0.08 -2.92 -22.79
N ASP A 389 0.33 -3.68 -23.81
CA ASP A 389 0.47 -5.14 -23.77
C ASP A 389 1.40 -5.61 -22.65
N ASN A 390 2.47 -4.89 -22.36
CA ASN A 390 3.37 -5.20 -21.23
C ASN A 390 2.65 -5.19 -19.89
N ARG A 391 1.63 -4.34 -19.71
CA ARG A 391 0.76 -4.32 -18.52
C ARG A 391 -0.11 -5.56 -18.47
N ILE A 392 -0.69 -5.94 -19.61
CA ILE A 392 -1.50 -7.16 -19.71
C ILE A 392 -0.66 -8.39 -19.35
N ASP A 393 0.54 -8.51 -19.89
CA ASP A 393 1.46 -9.63 -19.61
C ASP A 393 1.82 -9.71 -18.13
N TYR A 394 2.07 -8.55 -17.49
CA TYR A 394 2.33 -8.49 -16.06
C TYR A 394 1.14 -9.02 -15.25
N TYR A 395 -0.07 -8.51 -15.49
CA TYR A 395 -1.27 -8.94 -14.77
C TYR A 395 -1.63 -10.38 -15.05
N GLN A 396 -1.50 -10.84 -16.29
CA GLN A 396 -1.74 -12.24 -16.67
C GLN A 396 -0.89 -13.20 -15.83
N GLY A 397 0.41 -12.94 -15.72
CA GLY A 397 1.32 -13.75 -14.90
C GLY A 397 0.96 -13.74 -13.42
N HIS A 398 0.73 -12.56 -12.84
CA HIS A 398 0.44 -12.42 -11.41
C HIS A 398 -0.93 -12.97 -11.01
N ILE A 399 -1.96 -12.76 -11.82
CA ILE A 399 -3.30 -13.33 -11.59
C ILE A 399 -3.25 -14.85 -11.70
N GLN A 400 -2.53 -15.39 -12.70
CA GLN A 400 -2.34 -16.84 -12.81
C GLN A 400 -1.60 -17.43 -11.60
N ALA A 401 -0.58 -16.76 -11.09
CA ALA A 401 0.16 -17.15 -9.89
C ALA A 401 -0.73 -17.15 -8.64
N MET A 402 -1.53 -16.10 -8.45
CA MET A 402 -2.54 -16.04 -7.38
C MET A 402 -3.56 -17.17 -7.49
N LYS A 403 -4.11 -17.42 -8.67
CA LYS A 403 -5.06 -18.53 -8.89
C LYS A 403 -4.41 -19.87 -8.53
N THR A 404 -3.17 -20.07 -8.91
CA THR A 404 -2.44 -21.30 -8.57
C THR A 404 -2.28 -21.46 -7.06
N ALA A 405 -1.97 -20.36 -6.33
CA ALA A 405 -1.93 -20.37 -4.87
C ALA A 405 -3.29 -20.80 -4.25
N ILE A 406 -4.39 -20.31 -4.78
CA ILE A 406 -5.75 -20.68 -4.31
C ILE A 406 -6.07 -22.14 -4.64
N GLU A 407 -5.90 -22.52 -5.90
CA GLU A 407 -6.39 -23.81 -6.44
C GLU A 407 -5.54 -25.00 -6.03
N ASN A 408 -4.20 -24.82 -6.00
CA ASN A 408 -3.25 -25.91 -5.75
C ASN A 408 -2.72 -25.90 -4.31
N ASP A 409 -2.45 -24.70 -3.76
CA ASP A 409 -1.82 -24.57 -2.44
C ASP A 409 -2.84 -24.30 -1.32
N GLY A 410 -4.12 -24.06 -1.68
CA GLY A 410 -5.22 -23.93 -0.73
C GLY A 410 -5.29 -22.60 0.00
N VAL A 411 -4.55 -21.59 -0.48
CA VAL A 411 -4.53 -20.25 0.13
C VAL A 411 -5.92 -19.60 0.09
N ASP A 412 -6.30 -18.89 1.15
CA ASP A 412 -7.54 -18.11 1.21
C ASP A 412 -7.28 -16.65 0.81
N VAL A 413 -7.55 -16.34 -0.46
CA VAL A 413 -7.50 -14.97 -0.99
C VAL A 413 -8.92 -14.48 -1.21
N ILE A 414 -9.26 -13.32 -0.63
CA ILE A 414 -10.62 -12.77 -0.69
C ILE A 414 -10.82 -11.77 -1.84
N GLY A 415 -9.73 -11.21 -2.38
CA GLY A 415 -9.81 -10.26 -3.48
C GLY A 415 -8.45 -9.87 -4.05
N TYR A 416 -8.52 -9.22 -5.20
CA TYR A 416 -7.37 -8.71 -5.94
C TYR A 416 -7.70 -7.33 -6.50
N LEU A 417 -6.99 -6.31 -6.01
CA LEU A 417 -7.14 -4.93 -6.46
C LEU A 417 -5.89 -4.52 -7.24
N ALA A 418 -6.10 -4.22 -8.51
CA ALA A 418 -5.02 -3.77 -9.38
C ALA A 418 -4.59 -2.34 -9.04
N TRP A 419 -3.29 -2.07 -9.10
CA TRP A 419 -2.72 -0.75 -8.99
C TRP A 419 -2.36 -0.23 -10.39
N SER A 420 -3.21 0.62 -11.02
CA SER A 420 -4.40 1.23 -10.48
C SER A 420 -5.55 1.28 -11.50
N SER A 421 -6.68 1.90 -11.10
CA SER A 421 -7.81 2.12 -12.01
C SER A 421 -7.51 3.17 -13.08
N ILE A 422 -7.04 4.35 -12.68
CA ILE A 422 -6.67 5.49 -13.54
C ILE A 422 -5.17 5.76 -13.42
N ASP A 423 -4.59 6.44 -14.40
CA ASP A 423 -3.24 7.01 -14.24
C ASP A 423 -3.25 8.10 -13.18
N PHE A 424 -2.15 8.19 -12.43
CA PHE A 424 -1.94 9.18 -11.37
C PHE A 424 -0.45 9.37 -11.11
N LEU A 425 -0.09 10.30 -10.24
CA LEU A 425 1.30 10.53 -9.87
C LEU A 425 1.84 9.36 -9.05
N SER A 426 3.02 8.85 -9.37
CA SER A 426 3.67 7.84 -8.53
C SER A 426 3.92 8.37 -7.11
N ALA A 427 4.29 7.51 -6.15
CA ALA A 427 4.71 7.95 -4.82
C ALA A 427 5.88 8.96 -4.86
N HIS A 428 6.66 8.96 -5.94
CA HIS A 428 7.72 9.93 -6.23
C HIS A 428 7.26 11.12 -7.10
N LYS A 429 5.96 11.37 -7.21
CA LYS A 429 5.35 12.47 -7.99
C LYS A 429 5.62 12.42 -9.49
N GLU A 430 5.88 11.25 -10.06
CA GLU A 430 6.16 11.09 -11.49
C GLU A 430 4.88 10.73 -12.25
N MET A 431 4.46 11.56 -13.20
CA MET A 431 3.33 11.27 -14.09
C MET A 431 3.68 10.23 -15.16
N LEU A 432 4.95 10.17 -15.61
CA LEU A 432 5.38 9.24 -16.64
C LEU A 432 5.39 7.77 -16.19
N LYS A 433 5.41 7.52 -14.90
CA LYS A 433 5.26 6.18 -14.30
C LYS A 433 3.79 5.82 -14.20
N ARG A 434 3.19 5.47 -15.32
CA ARG A 434 1.77 5.23 -15.44
C ARG A 434 1.39 3.82 -14.97
N TYR A 435 0.32 3.73 -14.16
CA TYR A 435 -0.13 2.48 -13.57
C TYR A 435 -1.55 2.08 -14.00
N GLY A 436 -2.37 3.05 -14.43
CA GLY A 436 -3.80 2.87 -14.62
C GLY A 436 -4.18 2.00 -15.81
N PHE A 437 -5.38 1.47 -15.79
CA PHE A 437 -6.11 0.94 -16.95
C PHE A 437 -6.73 2.05 -17.80
N ILE A 438 -6.90 3.22 -17.21
CA ILE A 438 -7.45 4.42 -17.84
C ILE A 438 -6.35 5.46 -17.92
N TYR A 439 -6.00 5.86 -19.15
CA TYR A 439 -5.02 6.90 -19.40
C TYR A 439 -5.61 8.26 -19.12
N ILE A 440 -4.88 9.09 -18.36
CA ILE A 440 -5.21 10.50 -18.16
C ILE A 440 -4.34 11.34 -19.09
N ASN A 441 -4.97 12.16 -19.93
CA ASN A 441 -4.26 12.98 -20.91
C ASN A 441 -3.62 14.20 -20.25
N ARG A 442 -2.47 13.96 -19.61
CA ARG A 442 -1.56 14.99 -19.10
C ARG A 442 -0.12 14.52 -19.23
N ASP A 443 0.80 15.47 -19.35
CA ASP A 443 2.24 15.24 -19.25
C ASP A 443 2.76 15.67 -17.86
N VAL A 444 4.09 15.76 -17.73
CA VAL A 444 4.74 16.11 -16.46
C VAL A 444 4.29 17.49 -15.97
N GLU A 445 4.40 18.53 -16.79
CA GLU A 445 4.05 19.91 -16.46
C GLU A 445 2.75 20.38 -17.14
N ASP A 446 2.45 19.83 -18.32
CA ASP A 446 1.29 20.22 -19.12
C ASP A 446 0.07 19.37 -18.73
N LEU A 447 -0.94 20.01 -18.16
CA LEU A 447 -2.19 19.38 -17.76
C LEU A 447 -3.05 18.94 -18.95
N LYS A 448 -2.82 19.49 -20.15
CA LYS A 448 -3.64 19.24 -21.35
C LYS A 448 -5.13 19.38 -21.05
N ASP A 449 -5.93 18.38 -21.44
CA ASP A 449 -7.39 18.40 -21.23
C ASP A 449 -7.86 17.41 -20.14
N LEU A 450 -6.94 16.70 -19.50
CA LEU A 450 -7.20 15.71 -18.46
C LEU A 450 -8.22 14.63 -18.85
N LYS A 451 -8.54 14.44 -20.13
CA LYS A 451 -9.49 13.44 -20.58
C LYS A 451 -9.05 12.03 -20.24
N ARG A 452 -10.05 11.20 -19.98
CA ARG A 452 -9.95 9.79 -19.63
C ARG A 452 -10.06 8.94 -20.90
N TYR A 453 -9.07 8.07 -21.15
CA TYR A 453 -9.06 7.15 -22.28
C TYR A 453 -8.82 5.71 -21.77
N PRO A 454 -9.82 4.80 -21.91
CA PRO A 454 -9.60 3.39 -21.65
C PRO A 454 -8.43 2.85 -22.45
N LYS A 455 -7.47 2.15 -21.83
CA LYS A 455 -6.35 1.51 -22.50
C LYS A 455 -6.74 0.11 -22.99
N LYS A 456 -5.86 -0.55 -23.77
CA LYS A 456 -6.09 -1.95 -24.17
C LYS A 456 -6.27 -2.86 -22.94
N SER A 457 -5.49 -2.66 -21.89
CA SER A 457 -5.60 -3.40 -20.63
C SER A 457 -6.95 -3.21 -19.92
N PHE A 458 -7.66 -2.10 -20.12
CA PHE A 458 -9.01 -1.90 -19.59
C PHE A 458 -9.99 -2.98 -20.10
N TYR A 459 -9.99 -3.23 -21.41
CA TYR A 459 -10.87 -4.23 -22.02
C TYR A 459 -10.44 -5.65 -21.68
N TRP A 460 -9.13 -5.87 -21.55
CA TRP A 460 -8.60 -7.15 -21.10
C TRP A 460 -9.02 -7.44 -19.65
N TYR A 461 -8.90 -6.46 -18.74
CA TYR A 461 -9.26 -6.64 -17.34
C TYR A 461 -10.78 -6.80 -17.17
N LYS A 462 -11.58 -6.09 -17.95
CA LYS A 462 -13.03 -6.29 -18.05
C LYS A 462 -13.39 -7.75 -18.38
N LYS A 463 -12.72 -8.33 -19.37
CA LYS A 463 -12.89 -9.74 -19.75
C LYS A 463 -12.42 -10.70 -18.63
N CYS A 464 -11.28 -10.42 -18.01
CA CYS A 464 -10.77 -11.17 -16.87
C CYS A 464 -11.77 -11.21 -15.71
N ILE A 465 -12.32 -10.07 -15.31
CA ILE A 465 -13.33 -9.97 -14.24
C ILE A 465 -14.60 -10.74 -14.62
N ALA A 466 -15.11 -10.53 -15.82
CA ALA A 466 -16.34 -11.17 -16.30
C ALA A 466 -16.24 -12.71 -16.29
N SER A 467 -15.05 -13.25 -16.53
CA SER A 467 -14.77 -14.69 -16.48
C SER A 467 -14.38 -15.21 -15.08
N ASN A 468 -14.40 -14.37 -14.04
CA ASN A 468 -13.85 -14.67 -12.72
C ASN A 468 -12.40 -15.18 -12.79
N GLY A 469 -11.58 -14.53 -13.63
CA GLY A 469 -10.17 -14.86 -13.84
C GLY A 469 -9.90 -16.13 -14.66
N ASN A 470 -10.90 -16.69 -15.35
CA ASN A 470 -10.73 -17.91 -16.15
C ASN A 470 -10.28 -17.64 -17.59
N ASP A 471 -10.50 -16.43 -18.10
CA ASP A 471 -10.00 -16.01 -19.41
C ASP A 471 -8.97 -14.89 -19.24
N LEU A 472 -7.70 -15.26 -19.33
CA LEU A 472 -6.55 -14.36 -19.21
C LEU A 472 -5.88 -14.11 -20.57
N GLU A 473 -6.40 -14.64 -21.68
CA GLU A 473 -5.79 -14.48 -23.00
C GLU A 473 -5.78 -13.01 -23.45
N ASN A 474 -4.67 -12.57 -24.06
CA ASN A 474 -4.56 -11.22 -24.63
C ASN A 474 -5.10 -11.18 -26.07
N ASN A 475 -6.41 -11.37 -26.22
CA ASN A 475 -7.12 -11.43 -27.51
C ASN A 475 -8.26 -10.41 -27.61
N VAL A 476 -8.16 -9.30 -26.90
CA VAL A 476 -9.18 -8.24 -26.92
C VAL A 476 -9.03 -7.35 -28.16
N GLU A 477 -10.18 -7.05 -28.78
CA GLU A 477 -10.25 -6.01 -29.82
C GLU A 477 -10.13 -4.62 -29.15
N TYR A 478 -9.32 -3.74 -29.78
CA TYR A 478 -9.05 -2.41 -29.21
C TYR A 478 -8.85 -1.38 -30.31
#